data_0b29d1ac2fea5896dc6e10ed52af34ee
#
_entry.id   0b29d1ac2fea5896dc6e10ed52af34ee
#
_cell.length_a   1.000
_cell.length_b   1.000
_cell.length_c   1.000
_cell.angle_alpha   90.00
_cell.angle_beta   90.00
_cell.angle_gamma   90.00
#
_symmetry.space_group_name_H-M   'P 1'
#
loop_
_entity.id
_entity.type
_entity.pdbx_description
1 polymer ?
#
loop_
_entity_poly.entity_id
_entity_poly.type
_entity_poly.pdbx_seq_one_letter_code
_entity_poly.pdbx_strand_id
1 'polypeptide(L)'
;MPDIEEEFIRDCWYVAGWSGDFTHALTPLRILDEPIVVFRTEAGVPAALEDACPHRKLPLSKGRLAGETVECGYHGLTFDCSGTCVRAPTQDGPPPAVTVRSYPVEDRWGILWIWMGDANKANPDKIFEIPNYENPAWGRTQGGSMDYNPSNRLKNLVSRRFPVEI
;
A
#
# COMPACT_ATOMS: atom_id res chain seq x y z
N MET A 1 -13.11 31.14 11.98
CA MET A 1 -11.94 30.78 11.16
C MET A 1 -12.49 29.98 10.01
N PRO A 2 -12.13 30.24 8.76
CA PRO A 2 -12.54 29.36 7.68
C PRO A 2 -11.89 28.01 7.92
N ASP A 3 -12.66 26.93 7.84
CA ASP A 3 -12.15 25.57 7.85
C ASP A 3 -11.21 25.44 6.65
N ILE A 4 -9.91 25.35 6.92
CA ILE A 4 -8.95 24.99 5.89
C ILE A 4 -9.16 23.48 5.71
N GLU A 5 -9.99 23.10 4.72
CA GLU A 5 -9.96 21.75 4.20
C GLU A 5 -8.53 21.55 3.67
N GLU A 6 -7.73 20.77 4.39
CA GLU A 6 -6.42 20.36 3.90
C GLU A 6 -6.64 19.52 2.64
N GLU A 7 -6.53 20.16 1.49
CA GLU A 7 -6.64 19.51 0.21
C GLU A 7 -5.35 18.74 -0.05
N PHE A 8 -5.40 17.42 0.12
CA PHE A 8 -4.26 16.54 -0.16
C PHE A 8 -3.90 16.57 -1.65
N ILE A 9 -2.61 16.59 -1.95
CA ILE A 9 -2.12 16.46 -3.33
C ILE A 9 -2.47 15.04 -3.83
N ARG A 10 -3.22 14.97 -4.93
CA ARG A 10 -3.62 13.71 -5.56
C ARG A 10 -2.93 13.52 -6.93
N ASP A 11 -3.17 12.38 -7.56
CA ASP A 11 -2.56 11.99 -8.83
C ASP A 11 -1.02 11.99 -8.74
N CYS A 12 -0.49 11.44 -7.65
CA CYS A 12 0.95 11.24 -7.45
C CYS A 12 1.28 9.99 -6.62
N TRP A 13 2.54 9.58 -6.65
CA TRP A 13 3.06 8.45 -5.89
C TRP A 13 3.42 8.84 -4.48
N TYR A 14 2.99 8.03 -3.52
CA TYR A 14 3.30 8.16 -2.10
C TYR A 14 4.12 6.96 -1.64
N VAL A 15 5.03 7.18 -0.71
CA VAL A 15 5.81 6.11 -0.07
C VAL A 15 4.90 5.38 0.92
N ALA A 16 4.63 4.10 0.67
CA ALA A 16 3.94 3.23 1.61
C ALA A 16 4.90 2.77 2.74
N GLY A 17 6.14 2.44 2.40
CA GLY A 17 7.17 2.00 3.34
C GLY A 17 8.33 1.30 2.63
N TRP A 18 9.18 0.64 3.42
CA TRP A 18 10.22 -0.21 2.83
C TRP A 18 9.60 -1.45 2.21
N SER A 19 10.06 -1.81 1.01
CA SER A 19 9.56 -2.99 0.30
C SER A 19 9.62 -4.28 1.14
N GLY A 20 10.70 -4.46 1.90
CA GLY A 20 10.91 -5.63 2.76
C GLY A 20 9.99 -5.71 4.00
N ASP A 21 9.29 -4.64 4.35
CA ASP A 21 8.36 -4.67 5.48
C ASP A 21 7.00 -5.28 5.09
N PHE A 22 6.73 -5.35 3.78
CA PHE A 22 5.48 -5.92 3.26
C PHE A 22 5.72 -7.38 2.85
N THR A 23 5.08 -8.26 3.57
CA THR A 23 5.18 -9.71 3.41
C THR A 23 3.85 -10.31 2.94
N HIS A 24 3.74 -11.63 2.93
CA HIS A 24 2.46 -12.32 2.74
C HIS A 24 1.59 -12.19 4.00
N ALA A 25 1.29 -10.94 4.37
CA ALA A 25 0.44 -10.58 5.51
C ALA A 25 -0.31 -9.28 5.22
N LEU A 26 -1.51 -9.13 5.79
CA LEU A 26 -2.32 -7.92 5.65
C LEU A 26 -1.75 -6.81 6.53
N THR A 27 -1.23 -5.76 5.92
CA THR A 27 -0.61 -4.62 6.61
C THR A 27 -1.49 -3.38 6.46
N PRO A 28 -2.16 -2.90 7.52
CA PRO A 28 -2.97 -1.68 7.44
C PRO A 28 -2.09 -0.44 7.40
N LEU A 29 -2.44 0.50 6.53
CA LEU A 29 -1.84 1.82 6.41
C LEU A 29 -2.93 2.89 6.36
N ARG A 30 -2.53 4.15 6.58
CA ARG A 30 -3.36 5.31 6.29
C ARG A 30 -2.54 6.32 5.48
N ILE A 31 -3.01 6.64 4.28
CA ILE A 31 -2.37 7.60 3.37
C ILE A 31 -3.45 8.58 2.93
N LEU A 32 -3.22 9.89 3.05
CA LEU A 32 -4.18 10.96 2.76
C LEU A 32 -5.55 10.71 3.41
N ASP A 33 -5.52 10.27 4.66
CA ASP A 33 -6.71 9.88 5.44
C ASP A 33 -7.52 8.68 4.89
N GLU A 34 -7.07 8.06 3.82
CA GLU A 34 -7.68 6.83 3.29
C GLU A 34 -7.10 5.61 4.00
N PRO A 35 -7.97 4.72 4.56
CA PRO A 35 -7.51 3.45 5.12
C PRO A 35 -7.19 2.49 3.97
N ILE A 36 -5.99 1.90 4.00
CA ILE A 36 -5.48 1.03 2.95
C ILE A 36 -4.90 -0.22 3.60
N VAL A 37 -5.19 -1.38 3.03
CA VAL A 37 -4.50 -2.63 3.35
C VAL A 37 -3.53 -2.97 2.22
N VAL A 38 -2.28 -3.20 2.59
CA VAL A 38 -1.22 -3.63 1.68
C VAL A 38 -0.79 -5.04 2.02
N PHE A 39 -0.53 -5.85 1.01
CA PHE A 39 -0.07 -7.23 1.16
C PHE A 39 0.76 -7.66 -0.06
N ARG A 40 1.46 -8.79 0.07
CA ARG A 40 2.01 -9.49 -1.09
C ARG A 40 1.28 -10.80 -1.30
N THR A 41 1.05 -11.11 -2.55
CA THR A 41 0.55 -12.41 -2.99
C THR A 41 1.57 -13.52 -2.68
N GLU A 42 1.20 -14.78 -2.84
CA GLU A 42 2.15 -15.91 -2.73
C GLU A 42 3.30 -15.80 -3.76
N ALA A 43 3.02 -15.22 -4.93
CA ALA A 43 4.02 -14.93 -5.95
C ALA A 43 4.93 -13.73 -5.60
N GLY A 44 4.71 -13.06 -4.46
CA GLY A 44 5.46 -11.89 -4.02
C GLY A 44 5.04 -10.58 -4.67
N VAL A 45 3.99 -10.57 -5.48
CA VAL A 45 3.48 -9.36 -6.15
C VAL A 45 2.77 -8.48 -5.11
N PRO A 46 3.14 -7.19 -4.98
CA PRO A 46 2.47 -6.29 -4.06
C PRO A 46 1.08 -5.89 -4.56
N ALA A 47 0.15 -5.76 -3.65
CA ALA A 47 -1.21 -5.26 -3.91
C ALA A 47 -1.69 -4.37 -2.78
N ALA A 48 -2.59 -3.43 -3.11
CA ALA A 48 -3.20 -2.53 -2.14
C ALA A 48 -4.68 -2.33 -2.43
N LEU A 49 -5.50 -2.43 -1.38
CA LEU A 49 -6.95 -2.26 -1.44
C LEU A 49 -7.39 -1.24 -0.37
N GLU A 50 -8.55 -0.61 -0.58
CA GLU A 50 -9.22 0.14 0.49
C GLU A 50 -9.46 -0.81 1.68
N ASP A 51 -9.02 -0.42 2.87
CA ASP A 51 -9.17 -1.24 4.08
C ASP A 51 -10.57 -1.13 4.68
N ALA A 52 -11.58 -1.37 3.84
CA ALA A 52 -12.99 -1.29 4.23
C ALA A 52 -13.85 -2.22 3.38
N CYS A 53 -14.34 -3.29 3.96
CA CYS A 53 -15.29 -4.19 3.29
C CYS A 53 -16.57 -3.42 2.88
N PRO A 54 -17.02 -3.49 1.61
CA PRO A 54 -18.18 -2.72 1.13
C PRO A 54 -19.48 -3.10 1.83
N HIS A 55 -19.56 -4.30 2.42
CA HIS A 55 -20.77 -4.77 3.09
C HIS A 55 -21.07 -3.97 4.37
N ARG A 56 -20.12 -3.93 5.34
CA ARG A 56 -20.30 -3.26 6.63
C ARG A 56 -19.06 -2.52 7.13
N LYS A 57 -18.19 -2.13 6.22
CA LYS A 57 -16.99 -1.32 6.50
C LYS A 57 -16.02 -1.94 7.53
N LEU A 58 -16.10 -3.27 7.78
CA LEU A 58 -15.06 -3.93 8.56
C LEU A 58 -13.72 -3.79 7.82
N PRO A 59 -12.64 -3.40 8.50
CA PRO A 59 -11.32 -3.37 7.89
C PRO A 59 -10.93 -4.75 7.33
N LEU A 60 -10.52 -4.80 6.06
CA LEU A 60 -10.06 -6.03 5.41
C LEU A 60 -8.76 -6.54 6.04
N SER A 61 -7.96 -5.66 6.62
CA SER A 61 -6.77 -5.99 7.39
C SER A 61 -7.05 -6.83 8.64
N LYS A 62 -8.30 -6.89 9.10
CA LYS A 62 -8.77 -7.77 10.17
C LYS A 62 -9.27 -9.13 9.67
N GLY A 63 -9.22 -9.34 8.37
CA GLY A 63 -9.53 -10.61 7.72
C GLY A 63 -8.31 -11.51 7.62
N ARG A 64 -8.25 -12.29 6.55
CA ARG A 64 -7.12 -13.17 6.26
C ARG A 64 -6.75 -13.12 4.80
N LEU A 65 -5.47 -13.32 4.54
CA LEU A 65 -4.97 -13.57 3.21
C LEU A 65 -5.16 -15.06 2.90
N ALA A 66 -5.74 -15.35 1.74
CA ALA A 66 -6.01 -16.71 1.27
C ALA A 66 -5.48 -16.85 -0.17
N GLY A 67 -4.24 -17.29 -0.30
CA GLY A 67 -3.50 -17.28 -1.56
C GLY A 67 -3.37 -15.85 -2.12
N GLU A 68 -3.93 -15.63 -3.30
CA GLU A 68 -3.90 -14.34 -4.01
C GLU A 68 -5.07 -13.40 -3.62
N THR A 69 -5.87 -13.76 -2.60
CA THR A 69 -7.12 -13.06 -2.27
C THR A 69 -7.20 -12.66 -0.80
N VAL A 70 -7.96 -11.60 -0.53
CA VAL A 70 -8.27 -11.13 0.84
C VAL A 70 -9.68 -11.53 1.21
N GLU A 71 -9.85 -12.32 2.26
CA GLU A 71 -11.14 -12.72 2.82
C GLU A 71 -11.50 -11.83 4.01
N CYS A 72 -12.65 -11.18 3.94
CA CYS A 72 -13.19 -10.37 5.03
C CYS A 72 -13.53 -11.24 6.24
N GLY A 73 -13.02 -10.85 7.42
CA GLY A 73 -13.21 -11.61 8.67
C GLY A 73 -14.63 -11.65 9.21
N TYR A 74 -15.58 -10.92 8.59
CA TYR A 74 -16.95 -10.85 9.10
C TYR A 74 -17.87 -11.91 8.43
N HIS A 75 -18.05 -11.84 7.11
CA HIS A 75 -18.96 -12.75 6.38
C HIS A 75 -18.25 -13.51 5.25
N GLY A 76 -16.92 -13.47 5.19
CA GLY A 76 -16.14 -14.23 4.24
C GLY A 76 -16.20 -13.74 2.78
N LEU A 77 -16.68 -12.51 2.52
CA LEU A 77 -16.53 -11.92 1.20
C LEU A 77 -15.05 -11.89 0.84
N THR A 78 -14.71 -12.38 -0.33
CA THR A 78 -13.32 -12.55 -0.78
C THR A 78 -13.07 -11.69 -2.00
N PHE A 79 -11.98 -10.91 -1.96
CA PHE A 79 -11.59 -9.96 -2.99
C PHE A 79 -10.23 -10.33 -3.57
N ASP A 80 -10.10 -10.23 -4.89
CA ASP A 80 -8.80 -10.37 -5.56
C ASP A 80 -7.97 -9.06 -5.48
N CYS A 81 -6.77 -9.07 -6.07
CA CYS A 81 -5.88 -7.91 -6.07
C CYS A 81 -6.43 -6.70 -6.85
N SER A 82 -7.42 -6.90 -7.74
CA SER A 82 -8.12 -5.82 -8.43
C SER A 82 -9.22 -5.18 -7.56
N GLY A 83 -9.52 -5.79 -6.42
CA GLY A 83 -10.63 -5.42 -5.55
C GLY A 83 -11.97 -6.02 -5.97
N THR A 84 -12.01 -6.89 -6.97
CA THR A 84 -13.24 -7.55 -7.40
C THR A 84 -13.63 -8.64 -6.40
N CYS A 85 -14.92 -8.70 -6.03
CA CYS A 85 -15.44 -9.78 -5.19
C CYS A 85 -15.48 -11.09 -6.01
N VAL A 86 -14.71 -12.08 -5.60
CA VAL A 86 -14.59 -13.38 -6.28
C VAL A 86 -15.32 -14.51 -5.54
N ARG A 87 -15.73 -14.29 -4.29
CA ARG A 87 -16.46 -15.29 -3.49
C ARG A 87 -17.33 -14.63 -2.43
N ALA A 88 -18.54 -15.17 -2.28
CA ALA A 88 -19.49 -14.85 -1.22
C ALA A 88 -20.03 -16.14 -0.60
N PRO A 89 -19.52 -16.61 0.56
CA PRO A 89 -19.87 -17.91 1.14
C PRO A 89 -21.35 -18.08 1.52
N THR A 90 -22.05 -16.95 1.72
CA THR A 90 -23.47 -16.93 2.16
C THR A 90 -24.46 -16.95 1.00
N GLN A 91 -24.00 -17.10 -0.23
CA GLN A 91 -24.85 -17.11 -1.42
C GLN A 91 -24.63 -18.39 -2.26
N ASP A 92 -25.73 -19.00 -2.69
CA ASP A 92 -25.71 -20.00 -3.74
C ASP A 92 -25.71 -19.28 -5.09
N GLY A 93 -24.59 -19.32 -5.82
CA GLY A 93 -24.44 -18.69 -7.12
C GLY A 93 -23.20 -17.79 -7.28
N PRO A 94 -23.14 -17.00 -8.34
CA PRO A 94 -22.01 -16.11 -8.58
C PRO A 94 -21.88 -15.06 -7.47
N PRO A 95 -20.64 -14.60 -7.15
CA PRO A 95 -20.44 -13.57 -6.15
C PRO A 95 -21.13 -12.26 -6.58
N PRO A 96 -21.51 -11.42 -5.60
CA PRO A 96 -22.14 -10.14 -5.91
C PRO A 96 -21.17 -9.24 -6.72
N ALA A 97 -21.70 -8.45 -7.64
CA ALA A 97 -20.94 -7.47 -8.42
C ALA A 97 -20.56 -6.26 -7.54
N VAL A 98 -19.81 -6.52 -6.47
CA VAL A 98 -19.27 -5.49 -5.57
C VAL A 98 -17.75 -5.46 -5.67
N THR A 99 -17.19 -4.26 -5.54
CA THR A 99 -15.76 -4.05 -5.60
C THR A 99 -15.27 -3.25 -4.40
N VAL A 100 -14.01 -3.44 -4.07
CA VAL A 100 -13.23 -2.60 -3.18
C VAL A 100 -12.28 -1.79 -4.05
N ARG A 101 -12.04 -0.54 -3.72
CA ARG A 101 -11.06 0.26 -4.45
C ARG A 101 -9.69 -0.39 -4.36
N SER A 102 -9.04 -0.59 -5.50
CA SER A 102 -7.64 -0.98 -5.59
C SER A 102 -6.77 0.24 -5.91
N TYR A 103 -5.52 0.19 -5.46
CA TYR A 103 -4.54 1.25 -5.68
C TYR A 103 -3.37 0.68 -6.48
N PRO A 104 -2.91 1.37 -7.55
CA PRO A 104 -1.66 0.99 -8.22
C PRO A 104 -0.48 1.02 -7.25
N VAL A 105 0.35 -0.01 -7.30
CA VAL A 105 1.50 -0.20 -6.42
C VAL A 105 2.73 -0.51 -7.26
N GLU A 106 3.86 0.09 -6.90
CA GLU A 106 5.16 -0.15 -7.52
C GLU A 106 6.21 -0.45 -6.45
N ASP A 107 6.99 -1.50 -6.71
CA ASP A 107 8.15 -1.85 -5.88
C ASP A 107 9.43 -1.35 -6.57
N ARG A 108 9.91 -0.19 -6.16
CA ARG A 108 11.04 0.45 -6.81
C ARG A 108 12.00 1.05 -5.79
N TRP A 109 13.28 0.86 -6.00
CA TRP A 109 14.34 1.38 -5.12
C TRP A 109 14.31 0.81 -3.69
N GLY A 110 13.78 -0.40 -3.49
CA GLY A 110 13.57 -0.99 -2.17
C GLY A 110 12.48 -0.30 -1.35
N ILE A 111 11.66 0.49 -2.00
CA ILE A 111 10.52 1.23 -1.43
C ILE A 111 9.26 0.78 -2.14
N LEU A 112 8.21 0.55 -1.38
CA LEU A 112 6.88 0.32 -1.92
C LEU A 112 6.18 1.67 -2.09
N TRP A 113 5.78 1.95 -3.31
CA TRP A 113 5.06 3.16 -3.72
C TRP A 113 3.61 2.84 -3.98
N ILE A 114 2.73 3.76 -3.63
CA ILE A 114 1.30 3.65 -3.86
C ILE A 114 0.78 4.91 -4.55
N TRP A 115 -0.04 4.73 -5.58
CA TRP A 115 -0.64 5.83 -6.31
C TRP A 115 -1.91 6.31 -5.64
N MET A 116 -1.96 7.58 -5.29
CA MET A 116 -3.12 8.21 -4.66
C MET A 116 -3.80 9.15 -5.65
N GLY A 117 -4.78 8.63 -6.40
CA GLY A 117 -5.51 9.38 -7.41
C GLY A 117 -6.28 8.49 -8.39
N ASP A 118 -6.48 9.00 -9.61
CA ASP A 118 -7.05 8.23 -10.71
C ASP A 118 -6.05 7.18 -11.20
N ALA A 119 -6.40 5.90 -11.06
CA ALA A 119 -5.53 4.78 -11.43
C ALA A 119 -5.09 4.81 -12.91
N ASN A 120 -5.92 5.37 -13.80
CA ASN A 120 -5.58 5.49 -15.23
C ASN A 120 -4.45 6.50 -15.50
N LYS A 121 -4.15 7.37 -14.54
CA LYS A 121 -3.07 8.36 -14.62
C LYS A 121 -1.78 7.88 -13.96
N ALA A 122 -1.80 6.72 -13.32
CA ALA A 122 -0.63 6.15 -12.67
C ALA A 122 0.46 5.90 -13.70
N ASN A 123 1.57 6.61 -13.57
CA ASN A 123 2.74 6.44 -14.41
C ASN A 123 3.96 6.18 -13.53
N PRO A 124 4.54 4.96 -13.56
CA PRO A 124 5.73 4.60 -12.77
C PRO A 124 6.95 5.49 -13.05
N ASP A 125 7.06 6.08 -14.25
CA ASP A 125 8.17 6.97 -14.60
C ASP A 125 8.16 8.29 -13.82
N LYS A 126 7.04 8.61 -13.15
CA LYS A 126 6.93 9.76 -12.25
C LYS A 126 7.45 9.48 -10.83
N ILE A 127 7.81 8.23 -10.53
CA ILE A 127 8.45 7.91 -9.26
C ILE A 127 9.83 8.55 -9.23
N PHE A 128 10.11 9.25 -8.13
CA PHE A 128 11.40 9.91 -7.94
C PHE A 128 12.54 8.89 -8.08
N GLU A 129 13.48 9.17 -8.98
CA GLU A 129 14.67 8.35 -9.16
C GLU A 129 15.68 8.65 -8.04
N ILE A 130 16.16 7.60 -7.38
CA ILE A 130 17.21 7.73 -6.37
C ILE A 130 18.56 7.61 -7.07
N PRO A 131 19.33 8.71 -7.20
CA PRO A 131 20.61 8.68 -7.90
C PRO A 131 21.55 7.63 -7.29
N ASN A 132 22.25 6.91 -8.15
CA ASN A 132 23.22 5.88 -7.75
C ASN A 132 22.69 4.72 -6.89
N TYR A 133 21.36 4.53 -6.81
CA TYR A 133 20.79 3.42 -6.03
C TYR A 133 21.35 2.06 -6.43
N GLU A 134 21.57 1.83 -7.71
CA GLU A 134 22.09 0.58 -8.27
C GLU A 134 23.62 0.53 -8.33
N ASN A 135 24.31 1.61 -7.98
CA ASN A 135 25.78 1.66 -8.04
C ASN A 135 26.38 0.81 -6.89
N PRO A 136 27.11 -0.28 -7.20
CA PRO A 136 27.67 -1.16 -6.19
C PRO A 136 28.74 -0.51 -5.31
N ALA A 137 29.30 0.63 -5.73
CA ALA A 137 30.27 1.39 -4.94
C ALA A 137 29.58 2.15 -3.77
N TRP A 138 28.26 2.30 -3.82
CA TRP A 138 27.48 2.90 -2.74
C TRP A 138 26.95 1.77 -1.84
N GLY A 139 27.49 1.65 -0.64
CA GLY A 139 27.06 0.63 0.32
C GLY A 139 25.57 0.76 0.62
N ARG A 140 24.81 -0.31 0.38
CA ARG A 140 23.42 -0.43 0.82
C ARG A 140 23.44 -0.82 2.28
N THR A 141 23.09 0.10 3.17
CA THR A 141 22.69 -0.30 4.52
C THR A 141 21.28 -0.86 4.43
N GLN A 142 21.12 -2.16 4.56
CA GLN A 142 19.81 -2.73 4.88
C GLN A 142 19.41 -2.12 6.21
N GLY A 143 18.31 -1.34 6.18
CA GLY A 143 17.79 -0.71 7.39
C GLY A 143 17.51 -1.79 8.42
N GLY A 144 18.27 -1.77 9.53
CA GLY A 144 17.92 -2.56 10.70
C GLY A 144 16.54 -2.17 11.17
N SER A 145 15.83 -3.11 11.78
CA SER A 145 14.57 -2.90 12.47
C SER A 145 14.64 -1.61 13.30
N MET A 146 13.91 -0.59 12.85
CA MET A 146 13.64 0.58 13.66
C MET A 146 12.20 0.52 14.11
N ASP A 147 11.97 0.76 15.39
CA ASP A 147 10.63 0.89 15.93
C ASP A 147 9.80 1.84 15.07
N TYR A 148 8.68 1.31 14.60
CA TYR A 148 7.83 1.97 13.62
C TYR A 148 7.21 3.25 14.21
N ASN A 149 7.75 4.38 13.85
CA ASN A 149 7.07 5.67 13.90
C ASN A 149 7.03 6.24 12.49
N PRO A 150 5.87 6.23 11.83
CA PRO A 150 5.72 6.69 10.43
C PRO A 150 6.28 8.10 10.21
N SER A 151 6.12 8.99 11.20
CA SER A 151 6.57 10.38 11.14
C SER A 151 8.09 10.54 11.14
N ASN A 152 8.82 9.59 11.73
CA ASN A 152 10.28 9.63 11.81
C ASN A 152 10.97 8.92 10.65
N ARG A 153 10.25 8.04 9.93
CA ARG A 153 10.84 7.19 8.89
C ARG A 153 11.31 7.99 7.68
N LEU A 154 10.51 8.94 7.21
CA LEU A 154 10.89 9.82 6.11
C LEU A 154 12.06 10.74 6.48
N LYS A 155 12.07 11.29 7.71
CA LYS A 155 13.18 12.12 8.20
C LYS A 155 14.49 11.33 8.27
N ASN A 156 14.44 10.08 8.71
CA ASN A 156 15.62 9.22 8.81
C ASN A 156 16.12 8.73 7.42
N LEU A 157 15.24 8.57 6.44
CA LEU A 157 15.61 8.25 5.07
C LEU A 157 16.40 9.38 4.43
N VAL A 158 15.91 10.62 4.59
CA VAL A 158 16.54 11.82 4.02
C VAL A 158 17.86 12.15 4.74
N SER A 159 17.88 12.10 6.08
CA SER A 159 19.06 12.51 6.87
C SER A 159 20.24 11.54 6.78
N ARG A 160 20.02 10.24 6.51
CA ARG A 160 21.11 9.25 6.40
C ARG A 160 21.74 9.15 5.02
N ARG A 161 21.04 9.58 3.96
CA ARG A 161 21.56 9.48 2.58
C ARG A 161 22.10 10.79 2.03
N PHE A 162 21.78 11.91 2.65
CA PHE A 162 22.28 13.22 2.26
C PHE A 162 22.82 13.91 3.51
N PRO A 163 24.14 13.81 3.79
CA PRO A 163 24.74 14.68 4.78
C PRO A 163 24.55 16.11 4.24
N VAL A 164 23.68 16.86 4.89
CA VAL A 164 23.60 18.30 4.66
C VAL A 164 24.81 18.86 5.40
N GLU A 165 25.88 19.14 4.68
CA GLU A 165 26.92 20.05 5.18
C GLU A 165 26.26 21.43 5.26
N ILE A 166 26.17 21.93 6.50
CA ILE A 166 25.77 23.30 6.81
C ILE A 166 27.02 24.17 6.74
#